data_33dd8af8052621d0e57d1ec755ffc389
#
_entry.id   33dd8af8052621d0e57d1ec755ffc389
#
_cell.length_a   1.000
_cell.length_b   1.000
_cell.length_c   1.000
_cell.angle_alpha   90.00
_cell.angle_beta   90.00
_cell.angle_gamma   90.00
#
_symmetry.space_group_name_H-M   'P 1'
#
loop_
_entity.id
_entity.type
_entity.pdbx_description
1 polymer ?
#
loop_
_entity_poly.entity_id
_entity_poly.type
_entity_poly.pdbx_seq_one_letter_code
_entity_poly.pdbx_strand_id
1 'polypeptide(L)'
;MLPFDYHTSGKSYPVLYLHDGQNLFDDHAPFGNWGVDKQLAALAEKGIEVIIIAIDHGGKERIAEYLPYDNPKFTEKKGEQYLQFMMEDLKPHVDKNFRVKSGREFTGIGGSSMGGLISLYAGFHHNHVFGNMMIFSPSIWISEQVFKQATQFTPIGFTKVYLYSGGQESHSLKPSMDFLGSILKNREQKTGRIEIMESHNPEGTHQEYFWGQEFPKALSWLYSK
;
A
#
# COMPACT_ATOMS: atom_id res chain seq x y z
N MET A 1 -5.04 -9.96 10.09
CA MET A 1 -4.17 -11.06 10.56
C MET A 1 -3.28 -10.56 11.68
N LEU A 2 -3.06 -11.36 12.72
CA LEU A 2 -2.27 -11.00 13.91
C LEU A 2 -0.91 -11.72 13.90
N PRO A 3 0.16 -11.12 14.46
CA PRO A 3 1.42 -11.81 14.71
C PRO A 3 1.27 -13.07 15.56
N PHE A 4 2.18 -14.02 15.35
CA PHE A 4 2.11 -15.32 16.02
C PHE A 4 2.08 -15.22 17.56
N ASP A 5 2.88 -14.32 18.13
CA ASP A 5 2.97 -14.13 19.58
C ASP A 5 1.96 -13.09 20.13
N TYR A 6 1.01 -12.63 19.31
CA TYR A 6 0.07 -11.58 19.68
C TYR A 6 -0.64 -11.85 21.01
N HIS A 7 -1.14 -13.05 21.22
CA HIS A 7 -1.92 -13.39 22.43
C HIS A 7 -1.06 -13.62 23.69
N THR A 8 0.25 -13.78 23.53
CA THR A 8 1.17 -14.14 24.63
C THR A 8 2.16 -13.05 24.99
N SER A 9 2.54 -12.19 24.05
CA SER A 9 3.65 -11.23 24.23
C SER A 9 3.27 -9.92 24.94
N GLY A 10 2.01 -9.52 24.93
CA GLY A 10 1.59 -8.18 25.42
C GLY A 10 2.13 -6.98 24.62
N LYS A 11 2.92 -7.19 23.55
CA LYS A 11 3.49 -6.13 22.70
C LYS A 11 2.42 -5.38 21.91
N SER A 12 2.75 -4.15 21.50
CA SER A 12 2.03 -3.42 20.43
C SER A 12 2.83 -3.47 19.14
N TYR A 13 2.14 -3.60 18.01
CA TYR A 13 2.72 -3.88 16.69
C TYR A 13 2.44 -2.74 15.70
N PRO A 14 3.32 -2.51 14.71
CA PRO A 14 2.98 -1.74 13.53
C PRO A 14 1.76 -2.33 12.83
N VAL A 15 1.09 -1.53 12.01
CA VAL A 15 -0.10 -1.95 11.26
C VAL A 15 0.03 -1.57 9.79
N LEU A 16 -0.33 -2.49 8.91
CA LEU A 16 -0.43 -2.27 7.47
C LEU A 16 -1.86 -2.56 7.01
N TYR A 17 -2.50 -1.56 6.44
CA TYR A 17 -3.80 -1.67 5.77
C TYR A 17 -3.57 -2.07 4.32
N LEU A 18 -4.07 -3.22 3.91
CA LEU A 18 -3.95 -3.73 2.55
C LEU A 18 -5.30 -3.84 1.88
N HIS A 19 -5.39 -3.31 0.67
CA HIS A 19 -6.55 -3.39 -0.19
C HIS A 19 -6.69 -4.78 -0.83
N ASP A 20 -7.87 -5.05 -1.37
CA ASP A 20 -8.20 -6.32 -2.04
C ASP A 20 -8.02 -7.54 -1.13
N GLY A 21 -8.60 -7.46 0.09
CA GLY A 21 -8.47 -8.48 1.13
C GLY A 21 -8.77 -9.90 0.65
N GLN A 22 -9.69 -10.05 -0.31
CA GLN A 22 -10.06 -11.32 -0.93
C GLN A 22 -8.87 -12.05 -1.57
N ASN A 23 -7.85 -11.29 -2.06
CA ASN A 23 -6.71 -11.83 -2.79
C ASN A 23 -5.46 -12.02 -1.91
N LEU A 24 -5.55 -11.81 -0.60
CA LEU A 24 -4.36 -11.82 0.26
C LEU A 24 -4.06 -13.19 0.90
N PHE A 25 -5.11 -13.99 1.18
CA PHE A 25 -4.98 -15.21 2.00
C PHE A 25 -5.64 -16.44 1.40
N ASP A 26 -6.60 -16.29 0.47
CA ASP A 26 -7.41 -17.39 -0.04
C ASP A 26 -6.78 -18.02 -1.29
N ASP A 27 -6.38 -19.28 -1.18
CA ASP A 27 -5.83 -20.06 -2.31
C ASP A 27 -6.87 -20.25 -3.45
N HIS A 28 -8.15 -20.00 -3.20
CA HIS A 28 -9.24 -20.08 -4.19
C HIS A 28 -9.70 -18.69 -4.67
N ALA A 29 -8.97 -17.63 -4.34
CA ALA A 29 -9.30 -16.29 -4.82
C ALA A 29 -9.32 -16.24 -6.36
N PRO A 30 -10.33 -15.58 -6.97
CA PRO A 30 -10.56 -15.67 -8.42
C PRO A 30 -9.45 -15.09 -9.28
N PHE A 31 -8.59 -14.22 -8.73
CA PHE A 31 -7.46 -13.62 -9.44
C PHE A 31 -6.10 -14.11 -8.95
N GLY A 32 -6.08 -15.02 -7.98
CA GLY A 32 -4.86 -15.51 -7.33
C GLY A 32 -4.70 -14.98 -5.91
N ASN A 33 -3.61 -15.37 -5.28
CA ASN A 33 -3.35 -15.15 -3.87
C ASN A 33 -1.92 -14.61 -3.65
N TRP A 34 -1.79 -13.61 -2.78
CA TRP A 34 -0.47 -13.12 -2.36
C TRP A 34 0.23 -14.05 -1.37
N GLY A 35 -0.51 -14.92 -0.68
CA GLY A 35 0.03 -15.81 0.35
C GLY A 35 0.60 -15.06 1.54
N VAL A 36 -0.04 -13.96 1.93
CA VAL A 36 0.43 -13.05 2.99
C VAL A 36 0.61 -13.77 4.32
N ASP A 37 -0.24 -14.73 4.65
CA ASP A 37 -0.16 -15.55 5.85
C ASP A 37 1.15 -16.35 5.92
N LYS A 38 1.50 -17.01 4.81
CA LYS A 38 2.73 -17.82 4.68
C LYS A 38 3.98 -16.93 4.75
N GLN A 39 3.92 -15.78 4.10
CA GLN A 39 5.00 -14.80 4.11
C GLN A 39 5.23 -14.17 5.49
N LEU A 40 4.16 -13.83 6.21
CA LEU A 40 4.26 -13.28 7.57
C LEU A 40 4.86 -14.27 8.56
N ALA A 41 4.52 -15.57 8.44
CA ALA A 41 5.13 -16.60 9.27
C ALA A 41 6.67 -16.63 9.11
N ALA A 42 7.15 -16.59 7.86
CA ALA A 42 8.59 -16.55 7.57
C ALA A 42 9.27 -15.23 8.00
N LEU A 43 8.54 -14.11 7.99
CA LEU A 43 9.06 -12.80 8.42
C LEU A 43 9.13 -12.68 9.95
N ALA A 44 8.21 -13.33 10.66
CA ALA A 44 8.24 -13.36 12.13
C ALA A 44 9.51 -14.03 12.66
N GLU A 45 10.02 -15.07 11.98
CA GLU A 45 11.32 -15.69 12.31
C GLU A 45 12.51 -14.71 12.20
N LYS A 46 12.34 -13.65 11.37
CA LYS A 46 13.33 -12.57 11.20
C LYS A 46 13.05 -11.35 12.11
N GLY A 47 12.09 -11.47 13.03
CA GLY A 47 11.69 -10.40 13.94
C GLY A 47 10.85 -9.29 13.32
N ILE A 48 10.28 -9.52 12.14
CA ILE A 48 9.38 -8.56 11.47
C ILE A 48 7.95 -8.98 11.76
N GLU A 49 7.32 -8.25 12.67
CA GLU A 49 5.99 -8.54 13.18
C GLU A 49 5.08 -7.32 12.94
N VAL A 50 4.05 -7.50 12.11
CA VAL A 50 3.13 -6.44 11.68
C VAL A 50 1.70 -6.99 11.71
N ILE A 51 0.75 -6.21 12.20
CA ILE A 51 -0.68 -6.52 12.05
C ILE A 51 -1.10 -6.15 10.64
N ILE A 52 -1.72 -7.09 9.93
CA ILE A 52 -2.30 -6.83 8.60
C ILE A 52 -3.81 -6.67 8.75
N ILE A 53 -4.31 -5.52 8.32
CA ILE A 53 -5.73 -5.25 8.14
C ILE A 53 -6.04 -5.41 6.66
N ALA A 54 -6.61 -6.54 6.30
CA ALA A 54 -7.08 -6.84 4.95
C ALA A 54 -8.46 -6.22 4.76
N ILE A 55 -8.63 -5.43 3.70
CA ILE A 55 -9.86 -4.71 3.42
C ILE A 55 -10.44 -5.25 2.13
N ASP A 56 -11.58 -5.93 2.25
CA ASP A 56 -12.32 -6.44 1.12
C ASP A 56 -12.89 -5.28 0.31
N HIS A 57 -12.79 -5.37 -1.00
CA HIS A 57 -13.47 -4.43 -1.89
C HIS A 57 -14.95 -4.83 -2.09
N GLY A 58 -15.80 -3.88 -2.45
CA GLY A 58 -17.24 -4.06 -2.68
C GLY A 58 -17.62 -4.75 -4.01
N GLY A 59 -16.77 -5.64 -4.52
CA GLY A 59 -17.04 -6.37 -5.77
C GLY A 59 -17.11 -5.43 -6.98
N LYS A 60 -18.29 -5.19 -7.53
CA LYS A 60 -18.52 -4.30 -8.68
C LYS A 60 -18.17 -2.84 -8.38
N GLU A 61 -18.23 -2.44 -7.12
CA GLU A 61 -17.93 -1.09 -6.66
C GLU A 61 -16.42 -0.81 -6.55
N ARG A 62 -15.56 -1.84 -6.61
CA ARG A 62 -14.11 -1.73 -6.40
C ARG A 62 -13.46 -0.58 -7.17
N ILE A 63 -13.80 -0.41 -8.45
CA ILE A 63 -13.19 0.65 -9.27
C ILE A 63 -13.61 2.02 -8.74
N ALA A 64 -14.88 2.21 -8.41
CA ALA A 64 -15.37 3.46 -7.84
C ALA A 64 -14.77 3.75 -6.47
N GLU A 65 -14.70 2.74 -5.59
CA GLU A 65 -14.11 2.84 -4.25
C GLU A 65 -12.62 3.23 -4.27
N TYR A 66 -11.88 2.75 -5.27
CA TYR A 66 -10.43 3.02 -5.36
C TYR A 66 -10.09 4.15 -6.33
N LEU A 67 -11.10 4.85 -6.87
CA LEU A 67 -10.93 5.97 -7.80
C LEU A 67 -11.06 7.32 -7.07
N PRO A 68 -9.94 8.04 -6.81
CA PRO A 68 -9.98 9.36 -6.19
C PRO A 68 -9.98 10.51 -7.21
N TYR A 69 -9.81 10.21 -8.50
CA TYR A 69 -9.65 11.20 -9.57
C TYR A 69 -10.84 11.20 -10.53
N ASP A 70 -11.13 12.36 -11.12
CA ASP A 70 -12.06 12.43 -12.26
C ASP A 70 -11.42 11.73 -13.47
N ASN A 71 -12.19 10.84 -14.10
CA ASN A 71 -11.76 10.15 -15.31
C ASN A 71 -12.99 9.89 -16.20
N PRO A 72 -12.97 10.30 -17.48
CA PRO A 72 -14.15 10.19 -18.38
C PRO A 72 -14.60 8.75 -18.69
N LYS A 73 -13.74 7.76 -18.38
CA LYS A 73 -14.07 6.33 -18.58
C LYS A 73 -14.90 5.74 -17.44
N PHE A 74 -15.01 6.44 -16.31
CA PHE A 74 -15.70 5.95 -15.11
C PHE A 74 -16.74 6.96 -14.64
N THR A 75 -17.95 6.48 -14.39
CA THR A 75 -19.09 7.32 -14.03
C THR A 75 -19.12 7.71 -12.55
N GLU A 76 -18.49 6.90 -11.71
CA GLU A 76 -18.49 7.11 -10.26
C GLU A 76 -17.07 7.16 -9.69
N LYS A 77 -16.90 8.05 -8.74
CA LYS A 77 -15.65 8.28 -8.01
C LYS A 77 -15.99 8.35 -6.52
N LYS A 78 -15.56 7.33 -5.76
CA LYS A 78 -15.83 7.20 -4.32
C LYS A 78 -14.55 7.13 -3.48
N GLY A 79 -13.37 7.34 -4.07
CA GLY A 79 -12.08 7.16 -3.39
C GLY A 79 -11.93 8.01 -2.13
N GLU A 80 -12.40 9.25 -2.15
CA GLU A 80 -12.37 10.12 -0.95
C GLU A 80 -13.30 9.61 0.15
N GLN A 81 -14.51 9.16 -0.19
CA GLN A 81 -15.47 8.58 0.76
C GLN A 81 -14.93 7.27 1.37
N TYR A 82 -14.29 6.44 0.53
CA TYR A 82 -13.64 5.21 0.99
C TYR A 82 -12.51 5.52 1.99
N LEU A 83 -11.65 6.50 1.70
CA LEU A 83 -10.60 6.90 2.63
C LEU A 83 -11.15 7.56 3.89
N GLN A 84 -12.24 8.31 3.79
CA GLN A 84 -12.93 8.86 4.96
C GLN A 84 -13.39 7.73 5.89
N PHE A 85 -14.05 6.69 5.36
CA PHE A 85 -14.40 5.49 6.13
C PHE A 85 -13.16 4.85 6.79
N MET A 86 -12.05 4.72 6.07
CA MET A 86 -10.83 4.15 6.65
C MET A 86 -10.31 4.96 7.84
N MET A 87 -10.39 6.28 7.78
CA MET A 87 -9.83 7.15 8.82
C MET A 87 -10.80 7.40 9.97
N GLU A 88 -12.09 7.49 9.71
CA GLU A 88 -13.09 7.85 10.73
C GLU A 88 -13.71 6.64 11.42
N ASP A 89 -13.77 5.49 10.74
CA ASP A 89 -14.38 4.28 11.27
C ASP A 89 -13.36 3.14 11.47
N LEU A 90 -12.69 2.71 10.40
CA LEU A 90 -11.85 1.52 10.43
C LEU A 90 -10.62 1.70 11.33
N LYS A 91 -9.83 2.74 11.11
CA LYS A 91 -8.61 2.96 11.89
C LYS A 91 -8.90 3.18 13.38
N PRO A 92 -9.87 3.99 13.80
CA PRO A 92 -10.25 4.10 15.22
C PRO A 92 -10.72 2.77 15.82
N HIS A 93 -11.45 1.96 15.05
CA HIS A 93 -11.83 0.61 15.49
C HIS A 93 -10.60 -0.27 15.73
N VAL A 94 -9.65 -0.26 14.80
CA VAL A 94 -8.40 -1.04 14.92
C VAL A 94 -7.58 -0.56 16.12
N ASP A 95 -7.38 0.74 16.26
CA ASP A 95 -6.60 1.34 17.34
C ASP A 95 -7.20 1.04 18.73
N LYS A 96 -8.53 0.95 18.81
CA LYS A 96 -9.24 0.65 20.07
C LYS A 96 -9.22 -0.84 20.44
N ASN A 97 -9.30 -1.73 19.45
CA ASN A 97 -9.56 -3.15 19.70
C ASN A 97 -8.31 -4.03 19.56
N PHE A 98 -7.22 -3.52 18.98
CA PHE A 98 -5.97 -4.26 18.78
C PHE A 98 -4.79 -3.51 19.40
N ARG A 99 -3.77 -4.26 19.80
CA ARG A 99 -2.53 -3.69 20.31
C ARG A 99 -1.65 -3.20 19.16
N VAL A 100 -2.03 -2.07 18.58
CA VAL A 100 -1.28 -1.39 17.54
C VAL A 100 -0.42 -0.26 18.10
N LYS A 101 0.66 0.05 17.41
CA LYS A 101 1.38 1.32 17.52
C LYS A 101 0.67 2.30 16.62
N SER A 102 -0.13 3.21 17.19
CA SER A 102 -1.04 4.09 16.44
C SER A 102 -0.36 5.29 15.75
N GLY A 103 0.92 5.53 16.00
CA GLY A 103 1.68 6.60 15.33
C GLY A 103 1.81 6.37 13.82
N ARG A 104 1.84 7.47 13.07
CA ARG A 104 1.94 7.42 11.61
C ARG A 104 3.15 6.63 11.10
N GLU A 105 4.27 6.72 11.81
CA GLU A 105 5.52 6.01 11.50
C GLU A 105 5.40 4.48 11.60
N PHE A 106 4.37 4.00 12.29
CA PHE A 106 4.04 2.58 12.44
C PHE A 106 2.82 2.16 11.61
N THR A 107 2.17 3.12 10.96
CA THR A 107 0.94 2.90 10.18
C THR A 107 1.26 2.95 8.69
N GLY A 108 0.96 1.87 8.00
CA GLY A 108 1.14 1.77 6.55
C GLY A 108 -0.17 1.51 5.81
N ILE A 109 -0.13 1.82 4.52
CA ILE A 109 -1.19 1.53 3.56
C ILE A 109 -0.57 0.95 2.29
N GLY A 110 -1.24 0.00 1.66
CA GLY A 110 -0.71 -0.61 0.45
C GLY A 110 -1.72 -1.40 -0.35
N GLY A 111 -1.29 -1.77 -1.53
CA GLY A 111 -2.06 -2.58 -2.46
C GLY A 111 -1.46 -2.55 -3.86
N SER A 112 -2.12 -3.26 -4.77
CA SER A 112 -1.73 -3.35 -6.17
C SER A 112 -2.76 -2.70 -7.11
N SER A 113 -2.34 -2.36 -8.32
CA SER A 113 -3.24 -1.85 -9.34
C SER A 113 -4.04 -0.61 -8.88
N MET A 114 -5.37 -0.69 -8.88
CA MET A 114 -6.23 0.36 -8.31
C MET A 114 -6.02 0.53 -6.79
N GLY A 115 -5.75 -0.57 -6.06
CA GLY A 115 -5.37 -0.52 -4.64
C GLY A 115 -4.05 0.23 -4.41
N GLY A 116 -3.08 0.09 -5.32
CA GLY A 116 -1.86 0.90 -5.32
C GLY A 116 -2.12 2.38 -5.60
N LEU A 117 -3.06 2.69 -6.50
CA LEU A 117 -3.45 4.06 -6.81
C LEU A 117 -4.07 4.77 -5.60
N ILE A 118 -5.06 4.14 -4.96
CA ILE A 118 -5.71 4.73 -3.79
C ILE A 118 -4.76 4.83 -2.59
N SER A 119 -3.79 3.90 -2.48
CA SER A 119 -2.74 3.96 -1.45
C SER A 119 -1.78 5.14 -1.67
N LEU A 120 -1.40 5.44 -2.91
CA LEU A 120 -0.64 6.65 -3.24
C LEU A 120 -1.41 7.92 -2.87
N TYR A 121 -2.69 7.98 -3.27
CA TYR A 121 -3.54 9.12 -2.95
C TYR A 121 -3.65 9.32 -1.43
N ALA A 122 -3.90 8.24 -0.69
CA ALA A 122 -3.95 8.27 0.78
C ALA A 122 -2.63 8.76 1.39
N GLY A 123 -1.50 8.25 0.91
CA GLY A 123 -0.18 8.67 1.39
C GLY A 123 0.12 10.14 1.12
N PHE A 124 -0.35 10.71 0.02
CA PHE A 124 -0.14 12.14 -0.28
C PHE A 124 -1.09 13.05 0.50
N HIS A 125 -2.36 12.71 0.62
CA HIS A 125 -3.39 13.57 1.23
C HIS A 125 -3.59 13.33 2.74
N HIS A 126 -3.35 12.10 3.18
CA HIS A 126 -3.53 11.68 4.58
C HIS A 126 -2.21 11.25 5.23
N ASN A 127 -1.12 11.94 4.89
CA ASN A 127 0.21 11.63 5.43
C ASN A 127 0.35 11.91 6.94
N HIS A 128 -0.65 12.49 7.57
CA HIS A 128 -0.77 12.55 9.03
C HIS A 128 -1.18 11.22 9.66
N VAL A 129 -1.72 10.29 8.86
CA VAL A 129 -2.13 8.95 9.27
C VAL A 129 -1.12 7.91 8.80
N PHE A 130 -0.74 7.94 7.52
CA PHE A 130 0.08 6.92 6.88
C PHE A 130 1.52 7.42 6.67
N GLY A 131 2.47 6.78 7.35
CA GLY A 131 3.90 7.04 7.19
C GLY A 131 4.61 6.06 6.26
N ASN A 132 3.97 4.92 5.95
CA ASN A 132 4.54 3.86 5.13
C ASN A 132 3.60 3.54 3.96
N MET A 133 4.12 3.50 2.75
CA MET A 133 3.36 3.20 1.53
C MET A 133 3.95 1.99 0.82
N MET A 134 3.14 0.95 0.60
CA MET A 134 3.47 -0.23 -0.20
C MET A 134 2.70 -0.18 -1.52
N ILE A 135 3.35 0.19 -2.61
CA ILE A 135 2.72 0.55 -3.88
C ILE A 135 3.17 -0.42 -4.97
N PHE A 136 2.29 -1.34 -5.36
CA PHE A 136 2.58 -2.35 -6.37
C PHE A 136 1.81 -2.07 -7.66
N SER A 137 2.53 -1.91 -8.77
CA SER A 137 1.97 -1.76 -10.11
C SER A 137 0.74 -0.84 -10.19
N PRO A 138 0.80 0.37 -9.60
CA PRO A 138 -0.38 1.22 -9.41
C PRO A 138 -0.98 1.65 -10.74
N SER A 139 -2.32 1.79 -10.79
CA SER A 139 -3.05 2.26 -11.97
C SER A 139 -2.88 3.76 -12.24
N ILE A 140 -1.64 4.25 -12.29
CA ILE A 140 -1.31 5.68 -12.45
C ILE A 140 -1.68 6.25 -13.82
N TRP A 141 -1.98 5.40 -14.81
CA TRP A 141 -2.55 5.79 -16.10
C TRP A 141 -3.94 6.43 -16.00
N ILE A 142 -4.61 6.28 -14.87
CA ILE A 142 -5.95 6.83 -14.59
C ILE A 142 -5.94 8.36 -14.63
N SER A 143 -4.88 9.00 -14.08
CA SER A 143 -4.83 10.46 -14.01
C SER A 143 -3.40 10.98 -13.87
N GLU A 144 -3.05 11.98 -14.67
CA GLU A 144 -1.79 12.71 -14.52
C GLU A 144 -1.71 13.53 -13.22
N GLN A 145 -2.83 13.71 -12.53
CA GLN A 145 -2.85 14.39 -11.23
C GLN A 145 -1.98 13.69 -10.18
N VAL A 146 -1.76 12.37 -10.31
CA VAL A 146 -0.82 11.61 -9.45
C VAL A 146 0.57 12.26 -9.46
N PHE A 147 1.09 12.59 -10.63
CA PHE A 147 2.43 13.19 -10.75
C PHE A 147 2.47 14.62 -10.22
N LYS A 148 1.39 15.38 -10.43
CA LYS A 148 1.26 16.72 -9.86
C LYS A 148 1.26 16.69 -8.33
N GLN A 149 0.50 15.77 -7.75
CA GLN A 149 0.45 15.57 -6.30
C GLN A 149 1.80 15.11 -5.74
N ALA A 150 2.45 14.14 -6.40
CA ALA A 150 3.79 13.72 -6.02
C ALA A 150 4.80 14.88 -6.03
N THR A 151 4.72 15.79 -7.03
CA THR A 151 5.58 16.98 -7.12
C THR A 151 5.34 17.96 -5.97
N GLN A 152 4.11 18.07 -5.49
CA GLN A 152 3.70 18.96 -4.40
C GLN A 152 3.82 18.30 -3.02
N PHE A 153 4.00 16.99 -2.98
CA PHE A 153 3.99 16.23 -1.74
C PHE A 153 5.05 16.74 -0.75
N THR A 154 4.60 17.10 0.44
CA THR A 154 5.45 17.52 1.54
C THR A 154 5.00 16.77 2.79
N PRO A 155 5.72 15.71 3.19
CA PRO A 155 5.31 14.91 4.34
C PRO A 155 5.52 15.68 5.65
N ILE A 156 4.59 15.50 6.58
CA ILE A 156 4.68 16.11 7.91
C ILE A 156 5.73 15.45 8.82
N GLY A 157 6.13 14.20 8.49
CA GLY A 157 7.15 13.43 9.19
C GLY A 157 7.85 12.46 8.23
N PHE A 158 8.76 11.65 8.74
CA PHE A 158 9.50 10.67 7.92
C PHE A 158 8.53 9.68 7.27
N THR A 159 8.66 9.50 5.98
CA THR A 159 7.75 8.70 5.14
C THR A 159 8.55 7.73 4.30
N LYS A 160 8.19 6.45 4.32
CA LYS A 160 8.76 5.41 3.47
C LYS A 160 7.81 5.08 2.32
N VAL A 161 8.34 5.00 1.10
CA VAL A 161 7.58 4.65 -0.10
C VAL A 161 8.26 3.51 -0.83
N TYR A 162 7.63 2.35 -0.84
CA TYR A 162 8.08 1.19 -1.61
C TYR A 162 7.30 1.13 -2.92
N LEU A 163 8.00 1.22 -4.04
CA LEU A 163 7.44 1.16 -5.38
C LEU A 163 7.85 -0.14 -6.08
N TYR A 164 6.90 -0.89 -6.61
CA TYR A 164 7.18 -2.07 -7.42
C TYR A 164 6.48 -2.02 -8.77
N SER A 165 7.16 -2.53 -9.81
CA SER A 165 6.58 -2.77 -11.14
C SER A 165 7.14 -4.03 -11.80
N GLY A 166 6.31 -4.74 -12.54
CA GLY A 166 6.72 -5.85 -13.39
C GLY A 166 7.12 -5.39 -14.80
N GLY A 167 8.08 -6.09 -15.39
CA GLY A 167 8.59 -5.80 -16.74
C GLY A 167 7.68 -6.31 -17.87
N GLN A 168 6.85 -7.30 -17.59
CA GLN A 168 5.90 -7.89 -18.54
C GLN A 168 4.47 -7.35 -18.37
N GLU A 169 4.33 -6.18 -17.75
CA GLU A 169 3.07 -5.45 -17.63
C GLU A 169 2.84 -4.56 -18.85
N SER A 170 1.98 -3.53 -18.75
CA SER A 170 1.78 -2.59 -19.86
C SER A 170 3.05 -1.80 -20.19
N HIS A 171 3.30 -1.55 -21.48
CA HIS A 171 4.47 -0.77 -21.94
C HIS A 171 4.57 0.64 -21.32
N SER A 172 3.47 1.20 -20.86
CA SER A 172 3.44 2.52 -20.21
C SER A 172 3.75 2.49 -18.73
N LEU A 173 3.60 1.35 -18.05
CA LEU A 173 3.72 1.30 -16.58
C LEU A 173 5.15 1.61 -16.13
N LYS A 174 6.14 0.89 -16.66
CA LYS A 174 7.54 1.10 -16.23
C LYS A 174 8.02 2.55 -16.43
N PRO A 175 7.84 3.19 -17.62
CA PRO A 175 8.17 4.60 -17.78
C PRO A 175 7.45 5.53 -16.80
N SER A 176 6.17 5.26 -16.52
CA SER A 176 5.39 6.05 -15.56
C SER A 176 5.87 5.86 -14.13
N MET A 177 6.27 4.65 -13.75
CA MET A 177 6.87 4.37 -12.45
C MET A 177 8.23 5.03 -12.28
N ASP A 178 9.09 5.00 -13.31
CA ASP A 178 10.38 5.69 -13.30
C ASP A 178 10.20 7.21 -13.15
N PHE A 179 9.20 7.76 -13.83
CA PHE A 179 8.88 9.19 -13.69
C PHE A 179 8.38 9.52 -12.28
N LEU A 180 7.45 8.73 -11.72
CA LEU A 180 6.99 8.88 -10.33
C LEU A 180 8.16 8.78 -9.34
N GLY A 181 9.00 7.77 -9.49
CA GLY A 181 10.19 7.58 -8.65
C GLY A 181 11.14 8.78 -8.71
N SER A 182 11.38 9.32 -9.91
CA SER A 182 12.23 10.50 -10.09
C SER A 182 11.68 11.74 -9.37
N ILE A 183 10.35 11.95 -9.43
CA ILE A 183 9.68 13.03 -8.71
C ILE A 183 9.87 12.86 -7.20
N LEU A 184 9.59 11.67 -6.68
CA LEU A 184 9.68 11.40 -5.26
C LEU A 184 11.12 11.49 -4.73
N LYS A 185 12.14 11.03 -5.49
CA LYS A 185 13.57 11.23 -5.17
C LYS A 185 13.95 12.71 -5.11
N ASN A 186 13.41 13.52 -6.00
CA ASN A 186 13.60 14.97 -5.92
C ASN A 186 12.97 15.55 -4.64
N ARG A 187 11.80 15.03 -4.23
CA ARG A 187 11.17 15.43 -2.95
C ARG A 187 11.96 14.93 -1.74
N GLU A 188 12.51 13.72 -1.80
CA GLU A 188 13.43 13.19 -0.78
C GLU A 188 14.60 14.14 -0.54
N GLN A 189 15.31 14.52 -1.62
CA GLN A 189 16.43 15.47 -1.56
C GLN A 189 16.04 16.83 -0.98
N LYS A 190 14.86 17.34 -1.35
CA LYS A 190 14.38 18.65 -0.90
C LYS A 190 13.91 18.67 0.55
N THR A 191 13.33 17.60 1.03
CA THR A 191 12.67 17.58 2.34
C THR A 191 13.48 16.84 3.41
N GLY A 192 14.30 15.87 3.02
CA GLY A 192 14.99 14.95 3.92
C GLY A 192 14.03 14.07 4.75
N ARG A 193 12.76 13.98 4.33
CA ARG A 193 11.70 13.29 5.09
C ARG A 193 11.04 12.15 4.33
N ILE A 194 11.55 11.81 3.16
CA ILE A 194 11.08 10.69 2.35
C ILE A 194 12.24 9.74 2.18
N GLU A 195 11.97 8.46 2.22
CA GLU A 195 12.89 7.39 1.79
C GLU A 195 12.15 6.53 0.78
N ILE A 196 12.80 6.22 -0.35
CA ILE A 196 12.17 5.52 -1.46
C ILE A 196 12.96 4.27 -1.80
N MET A 197 12.24 3.17 -1.96
CA MET A 197 12.76 1.94 -2.56
C MET A 197 12.02 1.67 -3.86
N GLU A 198 12.75 1.53 -4.94
CA GLU A 198 12.22 1.09 -6.23
C GLU A 198 12.64 -0.35 -6.48
N SER A 199 11.69 -1.21 -6.76
CA SER A 199 11.90 -2.61 -7.12
C SER A 199 11.27 -2.89 -8.48
N HIS A 200 11.99 -3.64 -9.30
CA HIS A 200 11.55 -4.03 -10.63
C HIS A 200 11.86 -5.51 -10.87
N ASN A 201 10.84 -6.26 -11.29
CA ASN A 201 11.02 -7.65 -11.73
C ASN A 201 10.82 -7.73 -13.25
N PRO A 202 11.87 -7.98 -14.05
CA PRO A 202 11.77 -8.04 -15.52
C PRO A 202 10.75 -9.07 -16.03
N GLU A 203 10.53 -10.16 -15.28
CA GLU A 203 9.59 -11.23 -15.61
C GLU A 203 8.20 -11.01 -14.97
N GLY A 204 8.05 -9.97 -14.14
CA GLY A 204 6.83 -9.68 -13.43
C GLY A 204 5.69 -9.31 -14.36
N THR A 205 4.55 -9.95 -14.17
CA THR A 205 3.28 -9.62 -14.82
C THR A 205 2.32 -8.95 -13.82
N HIS A 206 1.20 -8.40 -14.31
CA HIS A 206 0.17 -7.76 -13.49
C HIS A 206 -0.71 -8.80 -12.79
N GLN A 207 -0.13 -9.53 -11.83
CA GLN A 207 -0.79 -10.67 -11.16
C GLN A 207 -0.38 -10.80 -9.69
N GLU A 208 -1.29 -11.35 -8.91
CA GLU A 208 -1.17 -11.57 -7.47
C GLU A 208 0.05 -12.39 -7.09
N TYR A 209 0.43 -13.36 -7.90
CA TYR A 209 1.62 -14.18 -7.69
C TYR A 209 2.90 -13.33 -7.55
N PHE A 210 3.12 -12.37 -8.46
CA PHE A 210 4.31 -11.53 -8.42
C PHE A 210 4.26 -10.51 -7.28
N TRP A 211 3.09 -9.98 -6.97
CA TRP A 211 2.92 -9.09 -5.81
C TRP A 211 3.13 -9.84 -4.49
N GLY A 212 2.65 -11.09 -4.41
CA GLY A 212 2.91 -11.96 -3.28
C GLY A 212 4.40 -12.25 -3.07
N GLN A 213 5.17 -12.48 -4.14
CA GLN A 213 6.62 -12.66 -4.05
C GLN A 213 7.37 -11.39 -3.63
N GLU A 214 6.85 -10.23 -4.00
CA GLU A 214 7.43 -8.93 -3.66
C GLU A 214 7.08 -8.48 -2.24
N PHE A 215 5.93 -8.90 -1.72
CA PHE A 215 5.40 -8.49 -0.43
C PHE A 215 6.41 -8.62 0.73
N PRO A 216 7.12 -9.75 0.93
CA PRO A 216 8.06 -9.89 2.04
C PRO A 216 9.26 -8.93 1.95
N LYS A 217 9.71 -8.57 0.76
CA LYS A 217 10.78 -7.58 0.57
C LYS A 217 10.30 -6.20 0.97
N ALA A 218 9.11 -5.82 0.48
CA ALA A 218 8.51 -4.53 0.78
C ALA A 218 8.22 -4.39 2.28
N LEU A 219 7.61 -5.41 2.90
CA LEU A 219 7.30 -5.39 4.33
C LEU A 219 8.57 -5.29 5.17
N SER A 220 9.61 -6.06 4.82
CA SER A 220 10.90 -5.99 5.51
C SER A 220 11.49 -4.59 5.45
N TRP A 221 11.53 -3.98 4.28
CA TRP A 221 12.10 -2.66 4.11
C TRP A 221 11.28 -1.57 4.83
N LEU A 222 9.96 -1.65 4.79
CA LEU A 222 9.09 -0.66 5.44
C LEU A 222 9.19 -0.73 6.97
N TYR A 223 9.34 -1.92 7.56
CA TYR A 223 9.22 -2.13 9.00
C TYR A 223 10.48 -2.69 9.69
N SER A 224 11.59 -2.94 8.96
CA SER A 224 12.88 -3.18 9.61
C SER A 224 13.34 -1.94 10.36
N LYS A 225 14.00 -2.19 11.48
CA LYS A 225 14.61 -1.16 12.33
C LYS A 225 15.85 -0.55 11.68
#